data_54484c83f2c10ae161c69a55f9ea45aa
#
_entry.id   54484c83f2c10ae161c69a55f9ea45aa
#
_cell.length_a   1.000
_cell.length_b   1.000
_cell.length_c   1.000
_cell.angle_alpha   90.00
_cell.angle_beta   90.00
_cell.angle_gamma   90.00
#
_symmetry.space_group_name_H-M   'P 1'
#
loop_
_entity.id
_entity.type
_entity.pdbx_description
1 polymer ?
#
loop_
_entity_poly.entity_id
_entity_poly.type
_entity_poly.pdbx_seq_one_letter_code
_entity_poly.pdbx_strand_id
1 'polypeptide(L)'
;MLATVDALLPLSLLEAVRNVDTPNDDPEAELVDELRNKRLGLSDTIYSQIRRHAEAVKKGKRTAQEETVALARLIGRRPDAEEVFRAAGRFLAREAYHTISPVTRQLLLAMPTLFARPLAFRRARKIAHRYLNGSVRRVGSFLLLEVPRSVTLNSAPGNIGCAYYEAALRELLRLLIGSVGVVEHVRCGGRGEGTCEWRADWRAFDRAAAAAAAA
;
A
#
# COMPACT_ATOMS: atom_id res chain seq x y z
N MET A 1 25.28 4.16 7.82
CA MET A 1 24.58 3.95 6.55
C MET A 1 23.19 4.59 6.65
N LEU A 2 22.82 5.46 5.71
CA LEU A 2 21.48 6.04 5.67
C LEU A 2 20.44 4.94 5.37
N ALA A 3 19.33 4.94 6.10
CA ALA A 3 18.24 3.99 5.86
C ALA A 3 17.61 4.28 4.51
N THR A 4 17.32 3.23 3.74
CA THR A 4 16.73 3.35 2.42
C THR A 4 15.46 2.50 2.29
N VAL A 5 14.55 2.91 1.40
CA VAL A 5 13.32 2.19 1.05
C VAL A 5 13.27 1.96 -0.46
N ASP A 6 12.41 1.04 -0.91
CA ASP A 6 12.18 0.85 -2.35
C ASP A 6 11.51 2.10 -2.94
N ALA A 7 11.91 2.50 -4.16
CA ALA A 7 11.37 3.70 -4.81
C ALA A 7 9.86 3.61 -5.13
N LEU A 8 9.29 2.41 -5.09
CA LEU A 8 7.85 2.21 -5.23
C LEU A 8 7.06 2.84 -4.06
N LEU A 9 7.68 2.97 -2.88
CA LEU A 9 7.01 3.50 -1.70
C LEU A 9 6.69 5.01 -1.86
N PRO A 10 7.67 5.91 -2.12
CA PRO A 10 7.35 7.31 -2.41
C PRO A 10 6.54 7.46 -3.69
N LEU A 11 6.75 6.63 -4.72
CA LEU A 11 5.92 6.65 -5.92
C LEU A 11 4.44 6.42 -5.59
N SER A 12 4.13 5.43 -4.76
CA SER A 12 2.74 5.12 -4.39
C SER A 12 2.04 6.27 -3.67
N LEU A 13 2.78 7.02 -2.83
CA LEU A 13 2.25 8.20 -2.14
C LEU A 13 1.93 9.33 -3.12
N LEU A 14 2.83 9.61 -4.07
CA LEU A 14 2.64 10.65 -5.08
C LEU A 14 1.51 10.32 -6.07
N GLU A 15 1.44 9.07 -6.53
CA GLU A 15 0.37 8.60 -7.41
C GLU A 15 -1.00 8.66 -6.74
N ALA A 16 -1.06 8.37 -5.42
CA ALA A 16 -2.29 8.49 -4.67
C ALA A 16 -2.75 9.95 -4.55
N VAL A 17 -1.83 10.88 -4.25
CA VAL A 17 -2.14 12.31 -4.23
C VAL A 17 -2.68 12.76 -5.59
N ARG A 18 -2.00 12.38 -6.67
CA ARG A 18 -2.46 12.73 -8.03
C ARG A 18 -3.86 12.17 -8.30
N ASN A 19 -4.09 10.90 -8.00
CA ASN A 19 -5.38 10.25 -8.30
C ASN A 19 -6.54 10.79 -7.45
N VAL A 20 -6.29 11.15 -6.19
CA VAL A 20 -7.31 11.77 -5.32
C VAL A 20 -7.59 13.21 -5.74
N ASP A 21 -6.56 13.93 -6.20
CA ASP A 21 -6.71 15.30 -6.68
C ASP A 21 -7.22 15.38 -8.13
N THR A 22 -7.23 14.28 -8.89
CA THR A 22 -7.81 14.23 -10.23
C THR A 22 -9.34 14.24 -10.11
N PRO A 23 -10.05 15.20 -10.71
CA PRO A 23 -11.49 15.30 -10.62
C PRO A 23 -12.19 14.08 -11.22
N ASN A 24 -13.34 13.73 -10.67
CA ASN A 24 -14.24 12.80 -11.32
C ASN A 24 -14.95 13.53 -12.46
N ASP A 25 -14.95 12.97 -13.63
CA ASP A 25 -15.58 13.25 -14.95
C ASP A 25 -16.60 14.43 -15.12
N ASP A 26 -16.60 15.45 -14.27
CA ASP A 26 -17.42 16.64 -14.43
C ASP A 26 -16.55 17.85 -14.78
N PRO A 27 -16.45 18.22 -16.06
CA PRO A 27 -15.55 19.28 -16.52
C PRO A 27 -15.92 20.68 -15.99
N GLU A 28 -17.16 20.93 -15.57
CA GLU A 28 -17.53 22.23 -14.98
C GLU A 28 -17.18 22.32 -13.50
N ALA A 29 -17.31 21.24 -12.73
CA ALA A 29 -16.83 21.15 -11.34
C ALA A 29 -15.30 21.23 -11.28
N GLU A 30 -14.63 20.66 -12.29
CA GLU A 30 -13.18 20.60 -12.46
C GLU A 30 -12.52 21.98 -12.40
N LEU A 31 -12.99 22.92 -13.22
CA LEU A 31 -12.38 24.25 -13.35
C LEU A 31 -12.56 25.09 -12.07
N VAL A 32 -13.72 25.00 -11.43
CA VAL A 32 -14.03 25.77 -10.21
C VAL A 32 -13.26 25.23 -9.02
N ASP A 33 -13.11 23.91 -8.88
CA ASP A 33 -12.39 23.28 -7.80
C ASP A 33 -10.87 23.42 -7.94
N GLU A 34 -10.32 23.35 -9.16
CA GLU A 34 -8.91 23.64 -9.41
C GLU A 34 -8.52 25.09 -9.05
N LEU A 35 -9.34 26.04 -9.47
CA LEU A 35 -9.13 27.47 -9.16
C LEU A 35 -9.29 27.74 -7.65
N ARG A 36 -10.18 27.02 -6.96
CA ARG A 36 -10.49 27.25 -5.54
C ARG A 36 -9.51 26.57 -4.59
N ASN A 37 -9.02 25.37 -4.92
CA ASN A 37 -8.29 24.52 -3.99
C ASN A 37 -6.81 24.33 -4.29
N LYS A 38 -6.27 24.88 -5.41
CA LYS A 38 -4.86 24.72 -5.86
C LYS A 38 -4.36 23.28 -5.61
N ARG A 39 -4.99 22.30 -6.26
CA ARG A 39 -4.74 20.88 -6.03
C ARG A 39 -3.27 20.53 -6.29
N LEU A 40 -2.56 20.24 -5.22
CA LEU A 40 -1.11 19.98 -5.24
C LEU A 40 -0.76 18.80 -6.15
N GLY A 41 -1.64 17.80 -6.23
CA GLY A 41 -1.43 16.58 -7.02
C GLY A 41 -1.34 16.82 -8.53
N LEU A 42 -1.88 17.94 -9.02
CA LEU A 42 -1.84 18.32 -10.45
C LEU A 42 -0.68 19.26 -10.80
N SER A 43 0.22 19.54 -9.83
CA SER A 43 1.35 20.44 -10.08
C SER A 43 2.47 19.75 -10.88
N ASP A 44 3.19 20.54 -11.70
CA ASP A 44 4.37 20.08 -12.45
C ASP A 44 5.44 19.46 -11.54
N THR A 45 5.53 19.93 -10.31
CA THR A 45 6.44 19.38 -9.30
C THR A 45 6.08 17.93 -8.98
N ILE A 46 4.80 17.62 -8.75
CA ILE A 46 4.34 16.24 -8.49
C ILE A 46 4.59 15.37 -9.72
N TYR A 47 4.27 15.84 -10.93
CA TYR A 47 4.53 15.09 -12.17
C TYR A 47 6.02 14.76 -12.34
N SER A 48 6.91 15.74 -12.10
CA SER A 48 8.35 15.51 -12.20
C SER A 48 8.85 14.50 -11.18
N GLN A 49 8.35 14.54 -9.94
CA GLN A 49 8.70 13.58 -8.88
C GLN A 49 8.16 12.18 -9.19
N ILE A 50 6.92 12.06 -9.68
CA ILE A 50 6.36 10.79 -10.13
C ILE A 50 7.26 10.16 -11.20
N ARG A 51 7.64 10.93 -12.23
CA ARG A 51 8.54 10.46 -13.29
C ARG A 51 9.88 9.98 -12.73
N ARG A 52 10.50 10.76 -11.83
CA ARG A 52 11.76 10.41 -11.17
C ARG A 52 11.67 9.08 -10.43
N HIS A 53 10.64 8.90 -9.60
CA HIS A 53 10.46 7.67 -8.84
C HIS A 53 10.05 6.49 -9.72
N ALA A 54 9.23 6.69 -10.75
CA ALA A 54 8.89 5.64 -11.70
C ALA A 54 10.12 5.10 -12.46
N GLU A 55 11.03 5.99 -12.86
CA GLU A 55 12.31 5.57 -13.45
C GLU A 55 13.20 4.83 -12.43
N ALA A 56 13.21 5.27 -11.17
CA ALA A 56 13.95 4.59 -10.12
C ALA A 56 13.39 3.17 -9.85
N VAL A 57 12.07 3.00 -9.86
CA VAL A 57 11.40 1.69 -9.75
C VAL A 57 11.81 0.77 -10.91
N LYS A 58 11.76 1.25 -12.16
CA LYS A 58 12.19 0.48 -13.34
C LYS A 58 13.64 0.02 -13.23
N LYS A 59 14.51 0.84 -12.64
CA LYS A 59 15.93 0.53 -12.41
C LYS A 59 16.20 -0.27 -11.12
N GLY A 60 15.17 -0.63 -10.35
CA GLY A 60 15.28 -1.32 -9.06
C GLY A 60 16.04 -0.53 -7.99
N LYS A 61 16.04 0.80 -8.08
CA LYS A 61 16.76 1.68 -7.15
C LYS A 61 16.01 1.85 -5.83
N ARG A 62 16.78 2.19 -4.80
CA ARG A 62 16.26 2.56 -3.49
C ARG A 62 16.39 4.07 -3.27
N THR A 63 15.50 4.64 -2.47
CA THR A 63 15.44 6.06 -2.12
C THR A 63 15.75 6.24 -0.63
N ALA A 64 16.24 7.40 -0.24
CA ALA A 64 16.43 7.73 1.18
C ALA A 64 15.09 7.65 1.93
N GLN A 65 15.08 6.96 3.06
CA GLN A 65 13.89 6.81 3.88
C GLN A 65 13.36 8.17 4.37
N GLU A 66 14.27 9.08 4.71
CA GLU A 66 13.95 10.43 5.19
C GLU A 66 13.13 11.23 4.17
N GLU A 67 13.45 11.15 2.89
CA GLU A 67 12.69 11.78 1.81
C GLU A 67 11.23 11.28 1.78
N THR A 68 11.06 9.97 1.93
CA THR A 68 9.73 9.36 1.96
C THR A 68 8.94 9.74 3.21
N VAL A 69 9.61 9.81 4.37
CA VAL A 69 9.00 10.27 5.63
C VAL A 69 8.58 11.74 5.53
N ALA A 70 9.42 12.60 4.93
CA ALA A 70 9.07 14.01 4.70
C ALA A 70 7.83 14.15 3.81
N LEU A 71 7.76 13.37 2.72
CA LEU A 71 6.59 13.31 1.84
C LEU A 71 5.33 12.85 2.59
N ALA A 72 5.43 11.78 3.39
CA ALA A 72 4.31 11.29 4.19
C ALA A 72 3.81 12.35 5.19
N ARG A 73 4.71 13.13 5.81
CA ARG A 73 4.34 14.24 6.70
C ARG A 73 3.62 15.37 5.97
N LEU A 74 3.99 15.67 4.72
CA LEU A 74 3.27 16.65 3.91
C LEU A 74 1.85 16.18 3.60
N ILE A 75 1.70 14.92 3.20
CA ILE A 75 0.39 14.30 2.95
C ILE A 75 -0.45 14.29 4.23
N GLY A 76 0.15 13.98 5.38
CA GLY A 76 -0.54 13.91 6.66
C GLY A 76 -1.14 15.23 7.17
N ARG A 77 -0.79 16.37 6.54
CA ARG A 77 -1.41 17.68 6.81
C ARG A 77 -2.71 17.93 6.05
N ARG A 78 -3.03 17.06 5.10
CA ARG A 78 -4.23 17.19 4.28
C ARG A 78 -5.46 16.75 5.08
N PRO A 79 -6.64 17.35 4.85
CA PRO A 79 -7.88 16.91 5.48
C PRO A 79 -8.31 15.51 5.05
N ASP A 80 -7.94 15.09 3.83
CA ASP A 80 -8.20 13.78 3.22
C ASP A 80 -7.03 12.80 3.34
N ALA A 81 -6.09 13.06 4.25
CA ALA A 81 -4.86 12.26 4.42
C ALA A 81 -5.11 10.75 4.54
N GLU A 82 -6.17 10.34 5.25
CA GLU A 82 -6.50 8.91 5.41
C GLU A 82 -6.84 8.26 4.08
N GLU A 83 -7.64 8.92 3.26
CA GLU A 83 -8.01 8.44 1.93
C GLU A 83 -6.78 8.30 1.03
N VAL A 84 -5.91 9.30 1.02
CA VAL A 84 -4.64 9.27 0.27
C VAL A 84 -3.75 8.14 0.75
N PHE A 85 -3.58 7.93 2.07
CA PHE A 85 -2.78 6.81 2.57
C PHE A 85 -3.37 5.45 2.21
N ARG A 86 -4.68 5.28 2.28
CA ARG A 86 -5.34 4.04 1.85
C ARG A 86 -5.20 3.81 0.35
N ALA A 87 -5.36 4.84 -0.47
CA ALA A 87 -5.15 4.76 -1.92
C ALA A 87 -3.70 4.40 -2.26
N ALA A 88 -2.74 5.03 -1.59
CA ALA A 88 -1.30 4.74 -1.78
C ALA A 88 -0.95 3.29 -1.41
N GLY A 89 -1.48 2.78 -0.30
CA GLY A 89 -1.29 1.38 0.09
C GLY A 89 -1.84 0.40 -0.93
N ARG A 90 -3.05 0.65 -1.45
CA ARG A 90 -3.64 -0.16 -2.53
C ARG A 90 -2.80 -0.12 -3.81
N PHE A 91 -2.35 1.08 -4.20
CA PHE A 91 -1.49 1.24 -5.39
C PHE A 91 -0.20 0.43 -5.25
N LEU A 92 0.53 0.59 -4.13
CA LEU A 92 1.75 -0.18 -3.88
C LEU A 92 1.52 -1.68 -3.98
N ALA A 93 0.44 -2.19 -3.38
CA ALA A 93 0.14 -3.62 -3.40
C ALA A 93 -0.11 -4.14 -4.82
N ARG A 94 -0.81 -3.39 -5.67
CA ARG A 94 -1.06 -3.72 -7.07
C ARG A 94 0.24 -3.75 -7.88
N GLU A 95 1.04 -2.70 -7.77
CA GLU A 95 2.34 -2.62 -8.48
C GLU A 95 3.29 -3.74 -8.03
N ALA A 96 3.39 -3.99 -6.73
CA ALA A 96 4.18 -5.07 -6.18
C ALA A 96 3.67 -6.45 -6.65
N TYR A 97 2.35 -6.64 -6.76
CA TYR A 97 1.76 -7.87 -7.32
C TYR A 97 2.10 -8.04 -8.81
N HIS A 98 2.16 -6.96 -9.58
CA HIS A 98 2.56 -7.01 -11.00
C HIS A 98 4.00 -7.46 -11.19
N THR A 99 4.87 -7.37 -10.19
CA THR A 99 6.23 -7.93 -10.24
C THR A 99 6.27 -9.46 -10.16
N ILE A 100 5.17 -10.11 -9.78
CA ILE A 100 5.04 -11.57 -9.81
C ILE A 100 4.83 -12.01 -11.27
N SER A 101 5.59 -13.02 -11.71
CA SER A 101 5.46 -13.50 -13.09
C SER A 101 4.02 -13.93 -13.41
N PRO A 102 3.55 -13.69 -14.66
CA PRO A 102 2.19 -14.06 -15.07
C PRO A 102 1.87 -15.53 -14.80
N VAL A 103 2.82 -16.43 -15.07
CA VAL A 103 2.66 -17.88 -14.80
C VAL A 103 2.40 -18.14 -13.31
N THR A 104 3.16 -17.48 -12.41
CA THR A 104 2.92 -17.65 -10.96
C THR A 104 1.55 -17.10 -10.54
N ARG A 105 1.12 -15.98 -11.13
CA ARG A 105 -0.21 -15.40 -10.85
C ARG A 105 -1.33 -16.34 -11.30
N GLN A 106 -1.23 -16.89 -12.52
CA GLN A 106 -2.20 -17.88 -13.01
C GLN A 106 -2.20 -19.14 -12.14
N LEU A 107 -1.03 -19.62 -11.73
CA LEU A 107 -0.91 -20.79 -10.85
C LEU A 107 -1.60 -20.52 -9.50
N LEU A 108 -1.40 -19.36 -8.89
CA LEU A 108 -2.07 -18.99 -7.65
C LEU A 108 -3.60 -18.96 -7.78
N LEU A 109 -4.11 -18.57 -8.95
CA LEU A 109 -5.55 -18.52 -9.21
C LEU A 109 -6.15 -19.90 -9.52
N ALA A 110 -5.39 -20.75 -10.23
CA ALA A 110 -5.86 -22.06 -10.69
C ALA A 110 -5.74 -23.17 -9.64
N MET A 111 -4.76 -23.06 -8.71
CA MET A 111 -4.55 -24.09 -7.70
C MET A 111 -5.62 -24.09 -6.61
N PRO A 112 -5.97 -25.29 -6.08
CA PRO A 112 -6.75 -25.39 -4.85
C PRO A 112 -6.10 -24.58 -3.72
N THR A 113 -6.91 -23.98 -2.86
CA THR A 113 -6.47 -23.10 -1.77
C THR A 113 -5.41 -23.71 -0.86
N LEU A 114 -5.46 -25.04 -0.65
CA LEU A 114 -4.51 -25.77 0.17
C LEU A 114 -3.06 -25.63 -0.36
N PHE A 115 -2.86 -25.71 -1.67
CA PHE A 115 -1.54 -25.59 -2.33
C PHE A 115 -1.19 -24.14 -2.66
N ALA A 116 -2.19 -23.30 -2.97
CA ALA A 116 -1.97 -21.89 -3.27
C ALA A 116 -1.44 -21.11 -2.05
N ARG A 117 -1.88 -21.47 -0.84
CA ARG A 117 -1.51 -20.78 0.41
C ARG A 117 0.00 -20.73 0.70
N PRO A 118 0.77 -21.81 0.68
CA PRO A 118 2.21 -21.74 0.92
C PRO A 118 2.93 -20.85 -0.09
N LEU A 119 2.51 -20.91 -1.35
CA LEU A 119 3.07 -20.08 -2.42
C LEU A 119 2.71 -18.60 -2.21
N ALA A 120 1.44 -18.29 -1.92
CA ALA A 120 0.97 -16.95 -1.61
C ALA A 120 1.70 -16.36 -0.39
N PHE A 121 1.90 -17.15 0.66
CA PHE A 121 2.64 -16.72 1.84
C PHE A 121 4.11 -16.36 1.50
N ARG A 122 4.79 -17.20 0.71
CA ARG A 122 6.16 -16.90 0.26
C ARG A 122 6.21 -15.59 -0.54
N ARG A 123 5.21 -15.36 -1.40
CA ARG A 123 5.11 -14.12 -2.19
C ARG A 123 4.80 -12.90 -1.31
N ALA A 124 3.85 -13.03 -0.38
CA ALA A 124 3.56 -11.97 0.59
C ALA A 124 4.80 -11.57 1.41
N ARG A 125 5.57 -12.56 1.92
CA ARG A 125 6.84 -12.28 2.63
C ARG A 125 7.84 -11.52 1.76
N LYS A 126 8.04 -11.96 0.51
CA LYS A 126 8.99 -11.31 -0.40
C LYS A 126 8.57 -9.87 -0.70
N ILE A 127 7.28 -9.63 -0.94
CA ILE A 127 6.72 -8.31 -1.22
C ILE A 127 6.84 -7.41 0.03
N ALA A 128 6.44 -7.90 1.20
CA ALA A 128 6.54 -7.12 2.44
C ALA A 128 7.99 -6.72 2.76
N HIS A 129 8.92 -7.65 2.64
CA HIS A 129 10.33 -7.37 2.87
C HIS A 129 10.89 -6.34 1.90
N ARG A 130 10.56 -6.45 0.60
CA ARG A 130 11.11 -5.58 -0.44
C ARG A 130 10.46 -4.19 -0.44
N TYR A 131 9.13 -4.13 -0.43
CA TYR A 131 8.38 -2.92 -0.72
C TYR A 131 7.77 -2.24 0.51
N LEU A 132 7.44 -3.00 1.57
CA LEU A 132 6.89 -2.43 2.80
C LEU A 132 7.93 -2.22 3.91
N ASN A 133 9.19 -2.61 3.65
CA ASN A 133 10.26 -2.59 4.67
C ASN A 133 9.86 -3.30 5.97
N GLY A 134 9.07 -4.38 5.81
CA GLY A 134 8.48 -5.15 6.90
C GLY A 134 8.69 -6.65 6.76
N SER A 135 8.23 -7.39 7.74
CA SER A 135 8.22 -8.85 7.73
C SER A 135 6.79 -9.39 7.88
N VAL A 136 6.50 -10.49 7.19
CA VAL A 136 5.23 -11.21 7.34
C VAL A 136 5.52 -12.55 7.99
N ARG A 137 4.78 -12.84 9.10
CA ARG A 137 4.82 -14.13 9.79
C ARG A 137 3.41 -14.69 9.92
N ARG A 138 3.32 -16.00 10.03
CA ARG A 138 2.06 -16.69 10.26
C ARG A 138 1.97 -17.13 11.72
N VAL A 139 0.85 -16.82 12.37
CA VAL A 139 0.54 -17.22 13.73
C VAL A 139 -0.85 -17.86 13.73
N GLY A 140 -0.89 -19.19 13.79
CA GLY A 140 -2.15 -19.94 13.69
C GLY A 140 -2.91 -19.65 12.40
N SER A 141 -4.11 -19.09 12.52
CA SER A 141 -4.98 -18.69 11.40
C SER A 141 -4.74 -17.26 10.91
N PHE A 142 -3.80 -16.52 11.50
CA PHE A 142 -3.55 -15.12 11.16
C PHE A 142 -2.23 -14.94 10.43
N LEU A 143 -2.17 -13.90 9.59
CA LEU A 143 -0.94 -13.28 9.12
C LEU A 143 -0.69 -12.01 9.92
N LEU A 144 0.54 -11.84 10.33
CA LEU A 144 1.02 -10.63 10.99
C LEU A 144 2.03 -9.95 10.07
N LEU A 145 1.77 -8.69 9.73
CA LEU A 145 2.73 -7.80 9.09
C LEU A 145 3.36 -6.92 10.18
N GLU A 146 4.66 -7.03 10.35
CA GLU A 146 5.44 -6.22 11.27
C GLU A 146 6.33 -5.25 10.47
N VAL A 147 6.25 -3.95 10.81
CA VAL A 147 7.04 -2.88 10.17
C VAL A 147 7.80 -2.11 11.25
N PRO A 148 9.09 -2.41 11.43
CA PRO A 148 9.90 -1.78 12.48
C PRO A 148 10.11 -0.27 12.29
N ARG A 149 10.16 0.16 11.04
CA ARG A 149 10.42 1.56 10.65
C ARG A 149 9.40 2.00 9.61
N SER A 150 8.17 2.24 10.08
CA SER A 150 7.11 2.73 9.22
C SER A 150 7.42 4.15 8.74
N VAL A 151 7.36 4.38 7.43
CA VAL A 151 7.59 5.70 6.83
C VAL A 151 6.43 6.66 7.02
N THR A 152 5.24 6.14 7.32
CA THR A 152 4.03 6.92 7.57
C THR A 152 3.73 7.10 9.06
N LEU A 153 4.62 6.59 9.93
CA LEU A 153 4.48 6.77 11.39
C LEU A 153 4.65 8.25 11.75
N ASN A 154 3.77 8.75 12.60
CA ASN A 154 3.77 10.15 13.04
C ASN A 154 3.70 11.17 11.88
N SER A 155 3.16 10.76 10.73
CA SER A 155 2.93 11.67 9.60
C SER A 155 1.67 12.51 9.76
N ALA A 156 0.69 12.03 10.55
CA ALA A 156 -0.57 12.70 10.81
C ALA A 156 -1.06 12.42 12.25
N PRO A 157 -1.92 13.27 12.81
CA PRO A 157 -2.56 13.02 14.12
C PRO A 157 -3.32 11.68 14.12
N GLY A 158 -3.48 11.06 15.28
CA GLY A 158 -4.26 9.83 15.44
C GLY A 158 -3.69 8.59 14.72
N ASN A 159 -2.42 8.65 14.27
CA ASN A 159 -1.77 7.58 13.52
C ASN A 159 -2.46 7.20 12.20
N ILE A 160 -3.17 8.15 11.58
CA ILE A 160 -3.87 7.98 10.29
C ILE A 160 -2.94 7.39 9.21
N GLY A 161 -1.65 7.75 9.21
CA GLY A 161 -0.66 7.20 8.28
C GLY A 161 -0.53 5.67 8.33
N CYS A 162 -0.94 5.02 9.43
CA CYS A 162 -0.94 3.56 9.54
C CYS A 162 -1.95 2.89 8.62
N ALA A 163 -2.97 3.61 8.14
CA ALA A 163 -3.93 3.15 7.14
C ALA A 163 -3.26 2.74 5.81
N TYR A 164 -2.09 3.28 5.52
CA TYR A 164 -1.28 2.88 4.36
C TYR A 164 -0.95 1.38 4.36
N TYR A 165 -0.38 0.88 5.46
CA TYR A 165 0.03 -0.53 5.57
C TYR A 165 -1.17 -1.47 5.72
N GLU A 166 -2.22 -1.02 6.40
CA GLU A 166 -3.49 -1.74 6.49
C GLU A 166 -4.07 -1.99 5.09
N ALA A 167 -4.19 -0.92 4.29
CA ALA A 167 -4.72 -1.00 2.94
C ALA A 167 -3.80 -1.81 2.01
N ALA A 168 -2.47 -1.68 2.15
CA ALA A 168 -1.51 -2.45 1.38
C ALA A 168 -1.61 -3.95 1.69
N LEU A 169 -1.69 -4.34 2.95
CA LEU A 169 -1.82 -5.75 3.34
C LEU A 169 -3.15 -6.33 2.88
N ARG A 170 -4.25 -5.60 3.07
CA ARG A 170 -5.60 -6.00 2.63
C ARG A 170 -5.63 -6.26 1.12
N GLU A 171 -5.16 -5.31 0.32
CA GLU A 171 -5.15 -5.42 -1.14
C GLU A 171 -4.21 -6.54 -1.61
N LEU A 172 -3.05 -6.70 -0.99
CA LEU A 172 -2.12 -7.78 -1.32
C LEU A 172 -2.75 -9.16 -1.08
N LEU A 173 -3.44 -9.35 0.04
CA LEU A 173 -4.13 -10.62 0.34
C LEU A 173 -5.30 -10.85 -0.61
N ARG A 174 -6.04 -9.82 -0.97
CA ARG A 174 -7.10 -9.89 -1.99
C ARG A 174 -6.53 -10.40 -3.33
N LEU A 175 -5.40 -9.85 -3.77
CA LEU A 175 -4.77 -10.22 -5.05
C LEU A 175 -4.14 -11.62 -5.02
N LEU A 176 -3.56 -12.04 -3.90
CA LEU A 176 -2.86 -13.33 -3.79
C LEU A 176 -3.79 -14.51 -3.57
N ILE A 177 -4.84 -14.34 -2.77
CA ILE A 177 -5.72 -15.45 -2.33
C ILE A 177 -7.22 -15.12 -2.41
N GLY A 178 -7.60 -13.96 -2.94
CA GLY A 178 -9.00 -13.53 -2.98
C GLY A 178 -9.59 -13.17 -1.61
N SER A 179 -8.76 -12.94 -0.58
CA SER A 179 -9.26 -12.59 0.76
C SER A 179 -9.87 -11.19 0.78
N VAL A 180 -11.07 -11.06 1.31
CA VAL A 180 -11.73 -9.78 1.62
C VAL A 180 -11.81 -9.55 3.15
N GLY A 181 -11.01 -10.29 3.93
CA GLY A 181 -10.99 -10.23 5.38
C GLY A 181 -10.55 -8.88 5.93
N VAL A 182 -10.89 -8.66 7.19
CA VAL A 182 -10.48 -7.45 7.92
C VAL A 182 -8.99 -7.52 8.24
N VAL A 183 -8.32 -6.40 8.11
CA VAL A 183 -6.95 -6.18 8.59
C VAL A 183 -7.04 -5.24 9.78
N GLU A 184 -6.52 -5.66 10.92
CA GLU A 184 -6.54 -4.89 12.16
C GLU A 184 -5.14 -4.39 12.51
N HIS A 185 -5.04 -3.13 12.89
CA HIS A 185 -3.82 -2.54 13.42
C HIS A 185 -3.71 -2.85 14.91
N VAL A 186 -2.94 -3.88 15.27
CA VAL A 186 -2.89 -4.43 16.64
C VAL A 186 -1.85 -3.79 17.54
N ARG A 187 -0.75 -3.27 16.97
CA ARG A 187 0.29 -2.53 17.71
C ARG A 187 0.73 -1.31 16.91
N CYS A 188 1.04 -0.22 17.60
CA CYS A 188 1.46 1.03 16.97
C CYS A 188 2.67 1.65 17.65
N GLY A 189 3.74 1.84 16.88
CA GLY A 189 4.93 2.56 17.37
C GLY A 189 4.63 4.00 17.82
N GLY A 190 3.62 4.66 17.22
CA GLY A 190 3.19 6.00 17.64
C GLY A 190 2.46 6.04 18.97
N ARG A 191 2.00 4.88 19.49
CA ARG A 191 1.45 4.74 20.84
C ARG A 191 2.48 4.27 21.87
N GLY A 192 3.76 4.21 21.47
CA GLY A 192 4.83 3.73 22.36
C GLY A 192 4.91 2.20 22.46
N GLU A 193 4.19 1.44 21.63
CA GLU A 193 4.12 -0.03 21.65
C GLU A 193 5.27 -0.69 20.87
N GLY A 194 6.28 0.07 20.48
CA GLY A 194 7.46 -0.40 19.73
C GLY A 194 7.23 -0.39 18.24
N THR A 195 7.13 -1.54 17.60
CA THR A 195 6.91 -1.68 16.15
C THR A 195 5.43 -1.60 15.80
N CYS A 196 5.12 -1.18 14.56
CA CYS A 196 3.76 -1.28 14.04
C CYS A 196 3.48 -2.71 13.55
N GLU A 197 2.32 -3.26 13.95
CA GLU A 197 1.91 -4.61 13.58
C GLU A 197 0.45 -4.63 13.14
N TRP A 198 0.19 -5.29 12.02
CA TRP A 198 -1.15 -5.51 11.47
C TRP A 198 -1.46 -6.99 11.40
N ARG A 199 -2.67 -7.36 11.84
CA ARG A 199 -3.18 -8.71 11.83
C ARG A 199 -4.25 -8.87 10.76
N ALA A 200 -4.11 -9.87 9.90
CA ALA A 200 -5.10 -10.23 8.89
C ALA A 200 -5.55 -11.68 9.09
N ASP A 201 -6.85 -11.95 8.96
CA ASP A 201 -7.33 -13.32 8.95
C ASP A 201 -6.84 -14.04 7.69
N TRP A 202 -6.22 -15.22 7.89
CA TRP A 202 -5.68 -16.07 6.83
C TRP A 202 -6.55 -17.32 6.61
N ARG A 203 -7.76 -17.36 7.16
CA ARG A 203 -8.67 -18.48 6.94
C ARG A 203 -9.06 -18.57 5.48
N ALA A 204 -9.38 -19.78 5.03
CA ALA A 204 -9.74 -20.00 3.65
C ALA A 204 -10.94 -19.13 3.30
N PHE A 205 -10.75 -18.32 2.32
CA PHE A 205 -11.84 -17.72 1.59
C PHE A 205 -12.42 -18.79 0.69
N ASP A 206 -13.71 -19.02 0.79
CA ASP A 206 -14.43 -19.83 -0.18
C ASP A 206 -14.53 -19.01 -1.48
N ARG A 207 -13.67 -19.35 -2.46
CA ARG A 207 -13.67 -18.68 -3.77
C ARG A 207 -15.03 -18.77 -4.47
N ALA A 208 -15.82 -19.80 -4.17
CA ALA A 208 -17.15 -19.96 -4.70
C ALA A 208 -18.11 -18.89 -4.16
N ALA A 209 -18.02 -18.56 -2.84
CA ALA A 209 -18.80 -17.50 -2.24
C ALA A 209 -18.40 -16.10 -2.75
N ALA A 210 -17.08 -15.88 -2.98
CA ALA A 210 -16.58 -14.61 -3.52
C ALA A 210 -16.98 -14.41 -5.00
N ALA A 211 -17.01 -15.47 -5.80
CA ALA A 211 -17.46 -15.41 -7.19
C ALA A 211 -18.98 -15.17 -7.28
N ALA A 212 -19.76 -15.75 -6.38
CA ALA A 212 -21.21 -15.55 -6.31
C ALA A 212 -21.63 -14.14 -5.84
N ALA A 213 -20.77 -13.47 -5.06
CA ALA A 213 -21.02 -12.09 -4.61
C ALA A 213 -20.56 -11.01 -5.63
N ALA A 214 -19.83 -11.42 -6.68
CA ALA A 214 -19.33 -10.55 -7.75
C ALA A 214 -20.14 -10.70 -9.07
N ALA A 215 -21.12 -11.61 -9.12
CA ALA A 215 -22.07 -11.82 -10.21
C ALA A 215 -23.41 -11.18 -9.91
#